data_1aa95b94cc2bc4e8e92b48c4f1209184
#
_entry.id   1aa95b94cc2bc4e8e92b48c4f1209184
#
_cell.length_a   1.000
_cell.length_b   1.000
_cell.length_c   1.000
_cell.angle_alpha   90.00
_cell.angle_beta   90.00
_cell.angle_gamma   90.00
#
_symmetry.space_group_name_H-M   'P 1'
#
loop_
_entity.id
_entity.type
_entity.pdbx_description
1 polymer ?
#
loop_
_entity_poly.entity_id
_entity_poly.type
_entity_poly.pdbx_seq_one_letter_code
_entity_poly.pdbx_strand_id
1 'polypeptide(L)'
;MKLLNVRRHSSNGFTLIELMIVVAIVAALAMIAYPSYSQFILKGNRGAAQSYLMDIAQRQQLFFNDSRTFAPDANQLNMTAPERVQDNYTVSFAVDLNAPPTFLITATPKSGTRQVSDGPLSIDNTGEKLHGVESW
;
A
#
# COMPACT_ATOMS: atom_id res chain seq x y z
N MET A 1 -57.33 37.77 29.44
CA MET A 1 -55.86 37.70 29.36
C MET A 1 -55.47 36.23 29.54
N LYS A 2 -55.11 35.56 28.43
CA LYS A 2 -54.90 34.11 28.42
C LYS A 2 -53.39 33.83 28.59
N LEU A 3 -52.98 33.35 29.76
CA LEU A 3 -51.57 33.04 30.05
C LEU A 3 -51.18 31.79 29.28
N LEU A 4 -50.26 31.95 28.33
CA LEU A 4 -49.63 30.82 27.61
C LEU A 4 -48.69 30.06 28.55
N ASN A 5 -49.06 28.83 28.88
CA ASN A 5 -48.28 27.94 29.70
C ASN A 5 -47.16 27.32 28.83
N VAL A 6 -45.96 27.90 28.87
CA VAL A 6 -44.77 27.39 28.17
C VAL A 6 -44.29 26.12 28.90
N ARG A 7 -44.59 24.95 28.34
CA ARG A 7 -44.04 23.69 28.80
C ARG A 7 -42.51 23.72 28.61
N ARG A 8 -41.76 23.83 29.69
CA ARG A 8 -40.31 23.58 29.69
C ARG A 8 -40.08 22.10 29.41
N HIS A 9 -39.52 21.78 28.24
CA HIS A 9 -38.97 20.46 27.99
C HIS A 9 -37.74 20.31 28.89
N SER A 10 -37.79 19.41 29.86
CA SER A 10 -36.60 19.01 30.61
C SER A 10 -35.70 18.20 29.67
N SER A 11 -34.57 18.76 29.25
CA SER A 11 -33.53 18.02 28.61
C SER A 11 -32.84 17.14 29.65
N ASN A 12 -33.08 15.82 29.58
CA ASN A 12 -32.32 14.87 30.38
C ASN A 12 -30.88 14.85 29.85
N GLY A 13 -29.93 15.25 30.68
CA GLY A 13 -28.50 15.14 30.39
C GLY A 13 -28.04 13.68 30.49
N PHE A 14 -26.99 13.34 29.76
CA PHE A 14 -26.33 12.03 29.85
C PHE A 14 -25.80 11.76 31.26
N THR A 15 -25.97 10.56 31.73
CA THR A 15 -25.37 10.11 33.01
C THR A 15 -23.91 9.75 32.82
N LEU A 16 -23.10 9.92 33.88
CA LEU A 16 -21.68 9.55 33.86
C LEU A 16 -21.48 8.07 33.55
N ILE A 17 -22.35 7.20 34.11
CA ILE A 17 -22.31 5.75 33.89
C ILE A 17 -22.60 5.39 32.40
N GLU A 18 -23.53 6.09 31.76
CA GLU A 18 -23.87 5.87 30.36
C GLU A 18 -22.68 6.22 29.45
N LEU A 19 -21.97 7.31 29.74
CA LEU A 19 -20.74 7.67 29.03
C LEU A 19 -19.65 6.61 29.25
N MET A 20 -19.46 6.12 30.46
CA MET A 20 -18.47 5.07 30.76
C MET A 20 -18.75 3.77 30.00
N ILE A 21 -19.99 3.35 29.91
CA ILE A 21 -20.39 2.15 29.17
C ILE A 21 -20.10 2.34 27.66
N VAL A 22 -20.46 3.49 27.09
CA VAL A 22 -20.21 3.79 25.68
C VAL A 22 -18.70 3.76 25.36
N VAL A 23 -17.87 4.41 26.19
CA VAL A 23 -16.41 4.40 26.01
C VAL A 23 -15.85 2.98 26.12
N ALA A 24 -16.33 2.17 27.07
CA ALA A 24 -15.89 0.78 27.21
C ALA A 24 -16.22 -0.06 25.97
N ILE A 25 -17.41 0.09 25.39
CA ILE A 25 -17.82 -0.62 24.17
C ILE A 25 -16.97 -0.16 22.97
N VAL A 26 -16.77 1.15 22.80
CA VAL A 26 -15.94 1.70 21.72
C VAL A 26 -14.49 1.20 21.84
N ALA A 27 -13.93 1.18 23.04
CA ALA A 27 -12.58 0.65 23.27
C ALA A 27 -12.47 -0.83 22.91
N ALA A 28 -13.45 -1.65 23.28
CA ALA A 28 -13.49 -3.07 22.95
C ALA A 28 -13.55 -3.30 21.42
N LEU A 29 -14.38 -2.53 20.71
CA LEU A 29 -14.48 -2.60 19.24
C LEU A 29 -13.19 -2.13 18.57
N ALA A 30 -12.55 -1.08 19.07
CA ALA A 30 -11.30 -0.54 18.53
C ALA A 30 -10.16 -1.56 18.60
N MET A 31 -10.08 -2.39 19.65
CA MET A 31 -9.07 -3.44 19.78
C MET A 31 -9.11 -4.46 18.65
N ILE A 32 -10.28 -4.76 18.11
CA ILE A 32 -10.46 -5.70 16.99
C ILE A 32 -10.28 -4.99 15.64
N ALA A 33 -10.78 -3.77 15.51
CA ALA A 33 -10.78 -3.03 14.26
C ALA A 33 -9.39 -2.56 13.84
N TYR A 34 -8.54 -2.15 14.79
CA TYR A 34 -7.24 -1.56 14.50
C TYR A 34 -6.26 -2.52 13.79
N PRO A 35 -6.05 -3.78 14.23
CA PRO A 35 -5.15 -4.70 13.53
C PRO A 35 -5.66 -5.05 12.13
N SER A 36 -6.97 -5.23 11.96
CA SER A 36 -7.56 -5.51 10.65
C SER A 36 -7.36 -4.37 9.65
N TYR A 37 -7.52 -3.13 10.09
CA TYR A 37 -7.30 -1.94 9.27
C TYR A 37 -5.84 -1.83 8.81
N SER A 38 -4.88 -2.06 9.71
CA SER A 38 -3.45 -1.97 9.36
C SER A 38 -3.04 -3.03 8.34
N GLN A 39 -3.54 -4.26 8.45
CA GLN A 39 -3.32 -5.32 7.46
C GLN A 39 -3.92 -4.97 6.09
N PHE A 40 -5.09 -4.34 6.07
CA PHE A 40 -5.70 -3.88 4.82
C PHE A 40 -4.84 -2.84 4.10
N ILE A 41 -4.26 -1.89 4.83
CA ILE A 41 -3.34 -0.88 4.27
C ILE A 41 -2.08 -1.55 3.69
N LEU A 42 -1.45 -2.48 4.43
CA LEU A 42 -0.28 -3.22 3.96
C LEU A 42 -0.56 -3.96 2.65
N LYS A 43 -1.67 -4.68 2.57
CA LYS A 43 -2.10 -5.39 1.36
C LYS A 43 -2.38 -4.44 0.19
N GLY A 44 -2.98 -3.28 0.46
CA GLY A 44 -3.22 -2.25 -0.54
C GLY A 44 -1.94 -1.64 -1.11
N ASN A 45 -0.95 -1.39 -0.26
CA ASN A 45 0.38 -0.90 -0.68
C ASN A 45 1.12 -1.96 -1.50
N ARG A 46 1.07 -3.22 -1.06
CA ARG A 46 1.62 -4.36 -1.81
C ARG A 46 0.99 -4.46 -3.20
N GLY A 47 -0.34 -4.44 -3.29
CA GLY A 47 -1.04 -4.51 -4.58
C GLY A 47 -0.66 -3.39 -5.54
N ALA A 48 -0.46 -2.16 -5.03
CA ALA A 48 0.03 -1.04 -5.83
C ALA A 48 1.46 -1.27 -6.34
N ALA A 49 2.35 -1.81 -5.50
CA ALA A 49 3.72 -2.13 -5.89
C ALA A 49 3.77 -3.28 -6.91
N GLN A 50 2.96 -4.33 -6.73
CA GLN A 50 2.82 -5.44 -7.67
C GLN A 50 2.38 -4.96 -9.05
N SER A 51 1.34 -4.12 -9.11
CA SER A 51 0.85 -3.53 -10.37
C SER A 51 1.94 -2.70 -11.04
N TYR A 52 2.65 -1.87 -10.29
CA TYR A 52 3.72 -1.04 -10.82
C TYR A 52 4.91 -1.87 -11.36
N LEU A 53 5.30 -2.93 -10.66
CA LEU A 53 6.35 -3.86 -11.14
C LEU A 53 5.92 -4.56 -12.43
N MET A 54 4.66 -4.98 -12.56
CA MET A 54 4.14 -5.57 -13.80
C MET A 54 4.15 -4.58 -14.96
N ASP A 55 3.77 -3.33 -14.72
CA ASP A 55 3.81 -2.27 -15.74
C ASP A 55 5.25 -2.00 -16.19
N ILE A 56 6.21 -1.99 -15.26
CA ILE A 56 7.64 -1.86 -15.61
C ILE A 56 8.08 -3.06 -16.46
N ALA A 57 7.77 -4.28 -16.07
CA ALA A 57 8.16 -5.47 -16.82
C ALA A 57 7.62 -5.46 -18.25
N GLN A 58 6.37 -5.04 -18.46
CA GLN A 58 5.79 -4.87 -19.79
C GLN A 58 6.54 -3.81 -20.61
N ARG A 59 6.85 -2.65 -20.01
CA ARG A 59 7.60 -1.59 -20.70
C ARG A 59 9.04 -1.99 -20.98
N GLN A 60 9.67 -2.79 -20.13
CA GLN A 60 10.98 -3.37 -20.40
C GLN A 60 10.98 -4.26 -21.65
N GLN A 61 9.93 -5.08 -21.84
CA GLN A 61 9.81 -5.90 -23.05
C GLN A 61 9.61 -5.05 -24.30
N LEU A 62 8.80 -3.98 -24.22
CA LEU A 62 8.65 -3.03 -25.35
C LEU A 62 9.96 -2.32 -25.67
N PHE A 63 10.65 -1.83 -24.64
CA PHE A 63 11.96 -1.17 -24.79
C PHE A 63 13.00 -2.11 -25.41
N PHE A 64 13.02 -3.37 -24.99
CA PHE A 64 13.91 -4.39 -25.54
C PHE A 64 13.63 -4.67 -27.02
N ASN A 65 12.38 -4.66 -27.46
CA ASN A 65 12.04 -4.86 -28.90
C ASN A 65 12.64 -3.75 -29.78
N ASP A 66 12.69 -2.52 -29.27
CA ASP A 66 13.19 -1.37 -30.03
C ASP A 66 14.70 -1.22 -29.93
N SER A 67 15.28 -1.38 -28.72
CA SER A 67 16.68 -1.05 -28.43
C SER A 67 17.60 -2.26 -28.31
N ARG A 68 17.04 -3.48 -28.23
CA ARG A 68 17.76 -4.76 -27.99
C ARG A 68 18.50 -4.81 -26.66
N THR A 69 18.14 -3.94 -25.75
CA THR A 69 18.67 -3.88 -24.38
C THR A 69 17.55 -3.54 -23.40
N PHE A 70 17.74 -3.76 -22.11
CA PHE A 70 16.79 -3.36 -21.07
C PHE A 70 17.17 -1.98 -20.51
N ALA A 71 16.16 -1.20 -20.12
CA ALA A 71 16.34 0.11 -19.51
C ALA A 71 16.89 -0.02 -18.09
N PRO A 72 17.92 0.75 -17.69
CA PRO A 72 18.52 0.70 -16.36
C PRO A 72 17.70 1.41 -15.27
N ASP A 73 16.68 2.18 -15.64
CA ASP A 73 15.85 2.93 -14.71
C ASP A 73 14.44 3.23 -15.28
N ALA A 74 13.55 3.69 -14.40
CA ALA A 74 12.17 4.01 -14.75
C ALA A 74 12.06 5.25 -15.68
N ASN A 75 13.03 6.16 -15.64
CA ASN A 75 12.98 7.39 -16.48
C ASN A 75 13.10 7.03 -17.95
N GLN A 76 13.98 6.09 -18.29
CA GLN A 76 14.12 5.63 -19.69
C GLN A 76 12.87 4.91 -20.21
N LEU A 77 12.06 4.38 -19.30
CA LEU A 77 10.75 3.81 -19.63
C LEU A 77 9.62 4.85 -19.65
N ASN A 78 9.91 6.12 -19.40
CA ASN A 78 8.94 7.19 -19.20
C ASN A 78 7.88 6.81 -18.13
N MET A 79 8.34 6.25 -17.01
CA MET A 79 7.50 5.81 -15.92
C MET A 79 7.78 6.59 -14.63
N THR A 80 6.71 6.91 -13.92
CA THR A 80 6.77 7.48 -12.58
C THR A 80 6.02 6.54 -11.63
N ALA A 81 6.62 6.21 -10.51
CA ALA A 81 5.96 5.38 -9.51
C ALA A 81 4.73 6.10 -8.94
N PRO A 82 3.61 5.41 -8.71
CA PRO A 82 2.48 5.96 -7.96
C PRO A 82 2.91 6.41 -6.56
N GLU A 83 2.28 7.46 -6.01
CA GLU A 83 2.58 8.02 -4.68
C GLU A 83 2.64 6.93 -3.59
N ARG A 84 1.68 6.02 -3.58
CA ARG A 84 1.63 4.90 -2.64
C ARG A 84 2.86 3.99 -2.72
N VAL A 85 3.44 3.81 -3.90
CA VAL A 85 4.70 3.08 -4.09
C VAL A 85 5.88 3.93 -3.66
N GLN A 86 5.91 5.20 -4.06
CA GLN A 86 6.98 6.13 -3.68
C GLN A 86 7.12 6.26 -2.16
N ASP A 87 6.01 6.30 -1.43
CA ASP A 87 6.01 6.49 0.02
C ASP A 87 6.50 5.25 0.78
N ASN A 88 6.21 4.06 0.27
CA ASN A 88 6.40 2.81 0.99
C ASN A 88 7.54 1.94 0.48
N TYR A 89 7.98 2.13 -0.78
CA TYR A 89 8.99 1.30 -1.42
C TYR A 89 10.07 2.11 -2.11
N THR A 90 11.26 1.53 -2.19
CA THR A 90 12.33 1.96 -3.10
C THR A 90 12.42 0.93 -4.22
N VAL A 91 12.26 1.37 -5.46
CA VAL A 91 12.34 0.48 -6.64
C VAL A 91 13.73 0.57 -7.23
N SER A 92 14.38 -0.58 -7.39
CA SER A 92 15.71 -0.73 -7.97
C SER A 92 15.66 -1.60 -9.22
N PHE A 93 16.56 -1.31 -10.15
CA PHE A 93 16.72 -2.02 -11.41
C PHE A 93 18.11 -2.65 -11.44
N ALA A 94 18.18 -3.96 -11.59
CA ALA A 94 19.40 -4.70 -11.88
C ALA A 94 19.29 -5.23 -13.31
N VAL A 95 20.10 -4.71 -14.21
CA VAL A 95 20.11 -5.09 -15.62
C VAL A 95 21.45 -5.70 -15.96
N ASP A 96 21.44 -6.92 -16.49
CA ASP A 96 22.62 -7.56 -17.07
C ASP A 96 22.51 -7.50 -18.61
N LEU A 97 23.51 -6.88 -19.23
CA LEU A 97 23.58 -6.69 -20.68
C LEU A 97 24.34 -7.81 -21.39
N ASN A 98 24.88 -8.77 -20.65
CA ASN A 98 25.50 -9.96 -21.24
C ASN A 98 24.44 -10.80 -21.97
N ALA A 99 24.86 -11.53 -22.99
CA ALA A 99 23.92 -12.30 -23.81
C ALA A 99 23.63 -13.68 -23.19
N PRO A 100 22.36 -14.04 -22.95
CA PRO A 100 21.14 -13.25 -23.18
C PRO A 100 20.94 -12.17 -22.10
N PRO A 101 20.56 -10.96 -22.47
CA PRO A 101 20.35 -9.89 -21.48
C PRO A 101 19.16 -10.20 -20.59
N THR A 102 19.28 -9.80 -19.31
CA THR A 102 18.26 -10.03 -18.28
C THR A 102 17.99 -8.77 -17.46
N PHE A 103 16.84 -8.72 -16.80
CA PHE A 103 16.58 -7.74 -15.75
C PHE A 103 15.97 -8.39 -14.51
N LEU A 104 16.21 -7.77 -13.38
CA LEU A 104 15.51 -7.99 -12.13
C LEU A 104 15.12 -6.65 -11.54
N ILE A 105 13.84 -6.46 -11.30
CA ILE A 105 13.32 -5.23 -10.70
C ILE A 105 12.77 -5.57 -9.33
N THR A 106 13.24 -4.84 -8.32
CA THR A 106 12.91 -5.09 -6.92
C THR A 106 12.32 -3.86 -6.28
N ALA A 107 11.15 -4.02 -5.64
CA ALA A 107 10.55 -3.02 -4.77
C ALA A 107 10.84 -3.40 -3.32
N THR A 108 11.78 -2.69 -2.70
CA THR A 108 12.19 -2.90 -1.30
C THR A 108 11.42 -1.95 -0.39
N PRO A 109 10.75 -2.44 0.67
CA PRO A 109 10.09 -1.58 1.64
C PRO A 109 11.05 -0.57 2.26
N LYS A 110 10.63 0.69 2.37
CA LYS A 110 11.42 1.74 3.01
C LYS A 110 11.52 1.51 4.51
N SER A 111 12.72 1.68 5.06
CA SER A 111 12.94 1.66 6.50
C SER A 111 12.07 2.71 7.20
N GLY A 112 11.51 2.35 8.34
CA GLY A 112 10.60 3.22 9.10
C GLY A 112 9.13 3.17 8.67
N THR A 113 8.81 2.49 7.57
CA THR A 113 7.42 2.23 7.18
C THR A 113 6.92 0.91 7.76
N ARG A 114 5.60 0.77 7.90
CA ARG A 114 4.99 -0.52 8.31
C ARG A 114 5.19 -1.61 7.26
N GLN A 115 5.50 -1.23 6.02
CA GLN A 115 5.69 -2.15 4.92
C GLN A 115 6.91 -3.06 5.07
N VAL A 116 7.87 -2.69 5.94
CA VAL A 116 9.07 -3.51 6.24
C VAL A 116 8.70 -4.94 6.66
N SER A 117 7.63 -5.12 7.43
CA SER A 117 7.16 -6.44 7.87
C SER A 117 6.58 -7.29 6.73
N ASP A 118 6.25 -6.66 5.61
CA ASP A 118 5.67 -7.33 4.45
C ASP A 118 6.73 -7.95 3.51
N GLY A 119 7.95 -7.42 3.53
CA GLY A 119 9.06 -7.91 2.72
C GLY A 119 9.13 -7.31 1.31
N PRO A 120 10.21 -7.60 0.58
CA PRO A 120 10.43 -7.10 -0.78
C PRO A 120 9.60 -7.86 -1.81
N LEU A 121 9.34 -7.18 -2.94
CA LEU A 121 8.72 -7.76 -4.13
C LEU A 121 9.71 -7.70 -5.29
N SER A 122 9.74 -8.70 -6.15
CA SER A 122 10.55 -8.65 -7.37
C SER A 122 9.84 -9.27 -8.57
N ILE A 123 10.30 -8.86 -9.75
CA ILE A 123 9.90 -9.43 -11.05
C ILE A 123 11.12 -9.45 -11.96
N ASP A 124 11.27 -10.51 -12.74
CA ASP A 124 12.35 -10.67 -13.69
C ASP A 124 11.88 -10.71 -15.16
N ASN A 125 12.83 -10.87 -16.07
CA ASN A 125 12.59 -10.95 -17.52
C ASN A 125 11.85 -12.22 -17.96
N THR A 126 11.78 -13.26 -17.12
CA THR A 126 11.01 -14.50 -17.39
C THR A 126 9.55 -14.36 -16.95
N GLY A 127 9.24 -13.30 -16.20
CA GLY A 127 7.94 -13.09 -15.59
C GLY A 127 7.81 -13.76 -14.22
N GLU A 128 8.89 -14.30 -13.66
CA GLU A 128 8.90 -14.79 -12.29
C GLU A 128 8.68 -13.64 -11.31
N LYS A 129 7.77 -13.86 -10.37
CA LYS A 129 7.33 -12.85 -9.41
C LYS A 129 7.51 -13.41 -8.01
N LEU A 130 8.26 -12.70 -7.18
CA LEU A 130 8.55 -13.13 -5.82
C LEU A 130 8.15 -12.09 -4.79
N HIS A 131 7.58 -12.54 -3.68
CA HIS A 131 7.34 -11.81 -2.46
C HIS A 131 8.18 -12.45 -1.35
N GLY A 132 9.33 -11.86 -1.05
CA GLY A 132 10.38 -12.56 -0.30
C GLY A 132 10.90 -13.75 -1.06
N VAL A 133 10.55 -14.96 -0.61
CA VAL A 133 10.91 -16.24 -1.26
C VAL A 133 9.72 -16.97 -1.90
N GLU A 134 8.52 -16.41 -1.79
CA GLU A 134 7.28 -17.00 -2.31
C GLU A 134 6.84 -16.30 -3.60
N SER A 135 6.25 -17.06 -4.53
CA SER A 135 5.66 -16.50 -5.76
C SER A 135 4.37 -15.73 -5.43
N TRP A 136 4.08 -14.62 -6.14
CA TRP A 136 2.86 -13.82 -6.01
C TRP A 136 2.11 -13.63 -7.31
#